data_1cc718a647c8f54a592655ff4c7b8ee7
#
_entry.id   1cc718a647c8f54a592655ff4c7b8ee7
#
_cell.length_a   1.000
_cell.length_b   1.000
_cell.length_c   1.000
_cell.angle_alpha   90.00
_cell.angle_beta   90.00
_cell.angle_gamma   90.00
#
_symmetry.space_group_name_H-M   'P 1'
#
loop_
_entity.id
_entity.type
_entity.pdbx_description
1 polymer ?
#
loop_
_entity_poly.entity_id
_entity_poly.type
_entity_poly.pdbx_seq_one_letter_code
_entity_poly.pdbx_strand_id
1 'polypeptide(L)'
;MLVGVVYNHPQPLPYGEAKDKISEDAVLEEVSDVQQALRDLGHHVVLLPLKNDIAGFVQKLSSTPLDCVFNICEGAYGCGVHEMNLPALLELLRIPYTGSPPMALGCCLDKATAKRVLLGAGLPTPSFKVVQTRFEPVGPLPYPLIVKPSREDGGRGVSGESVVYDEAALKERIRYVLEKYRQPALVEGFIDGRELNVSLIGNDSPETLAISEVEFTKLPNGFPRILTYDGKWLEKSREYADTPVTCPASVDASLKRRLEEISKKAFQVLGCMGYARIDFRVDVKGEPYIIDVNPNPDISRKAGFAKSAEKSGLTYPQLIQRILNLAINRFSTFKPAEPVRIRKMEEEDVPSVLNLLDSINAFKRMEVAVAREVIEAYLKKPEGGDYSIYVADYLENQAAGYICLGPTPLTEGTYDIYWIAVNPRFQSQGVGKKLLRFAEQHVRSLGGRKIIIETSSKKEYEAARSLYVAHGFKEVARISSFYASGDDKIIYEKNLSN
;
A
#
# COMPACT_ATOMS: atom_id res chain seq x y z
N MET A 1 10.99 -9.65 4.78
CA MET A 1 10.32 -8.41 5.21
C MET A 1 9.19 -8.77 6.15
N LEU A 2 8.80 -7.85 7.04
CA LEU A 2 7.58 -7.95 7.84
C LEU A 2 6.44 -7.25 7.09
N VAL A 3 5.48 -8.01 6.57
CA VAL A 3 4.37 -7.51 5.76
C VAL A 3 3.07 -7.61 6.57
N GLY A 4 2.38 -6.48 6.75
CA GLY A 4 1.05 -6.46 7.33
C GLY A 4 -0.02 -6.69 6.26
N VAL A 5 -0.84 -7.72 6.35
CA VAL A 5 -2.00 -7.87 5.47
C VAL A 5 -3.20 -7.21 6.14
N VAL A 6 -3.64 -6.08 5.57
CA VAL A 6 -4.79 -5.33 6.08
C VAL A 6 -6.02 -5.61 5.22
N TYR A 7 -7.12 -5.90 5.88
CA TYR A 7 -8.41 -6.24 5.26
C TYR A 7 -9.58 -5.81 6.15
N ASN A 8 -10.75 -5.56 5.54
CA ASN A 8 -11.97 -5.34 6.29
C ASN A 8 -12.43 -6.66 6.91
N HIS A 9 -12.61 -6.67 8.23
CA HIS A 9 -13.28 -7.81 8.87
C HIS A 9 -14.76 -7.78 8.48
N PRO A 10 -15.32 -8.87 7.91
CA PRO A 10 -16.72 -8.89 7.48
C PRO A 10 -17.68 -8.38 8.55
N GLN A 11 -18.53 -7.45 8.18
CA GLN A 11 -19.48 -6.76 9.05
C GLN A 11 -20.91 -6.92 8.50
N PRO A 12 -21.95 -6.77 9.34
CA PRO A 12 -23.31 -6.60 8.84
C PRO A 12 -23.39 -5.37 7.93
N LEU A 13 -24.04 -5.55 6.77
CA LEU A 13 -24.25 -4.44 5.84
C LEU A 13 -25.35 -3.50 6.38
N PRO A 14 -25.14 -2.17 6.39
CA PRO A 14 -26.14 -1.22 6.88
C PRO A 14 -27.30 -1.02 5.90
N TYR A 15 -27.15 -1.44 4.65
CA TYR A 15 -28.13 -1.37 3.57
C TYR A 15 -27.85 -2.44 2.52
N GLY A 16 -28.71 -2.56 1.51
CA GLY A 16 -28.59 -3.57 0.47
C GLY A 16 -29.44 -4.82 0.73
N GLU A 17 -29.15 -5.89 0.03
CA GLU A 17 -29.84 -7.18 0.16
C GLU A 17 -29.09 -8.10 1.13
N ALA A 18 -29.80 -9.03 1.75
CA ALA A 18 -29.17 -10.00 2.67
C ALA A 18 -28.08 -10.85 1.99
N LYS A 19 -28.26 -11.16 0.67
CA LYS A 19 -27.28 -11.92 -0.11
C LYS A 19 -25.96 -11.15 -0.35
N ASP A 20 -25.98 -9.81 -0.31
CA ASP A 20 -24.80 -8.97 -0.53
C ASP A 20 -23.67 -9.26 0.48
N LYS A 21 -24.01 -9.91 1.60
CA LYS A 21 -23.02 -10.39 2.56
C LYS A 21 -22.02 -11.40 1.97
N ILE A 22 -22.39 -12.14 0.94
CA ILE A 22 -21.50 -13.14 0.32
C ILE A 22 -20.25 -12.47 -0.24
N SER A 23 -20.39 -11.33 -0.89
CA SER A 23 -19.25 -10.55 -1.39
C SER A 23 -18.37 -9.97 -0.27
N GLU A 24 -18.95 -9.62 0.89
CA GLU A 24 -18.19 -9.19 2.06
C GLU A 24 -17.35 -10.33 2.67
N ASP A 25 -17.94 -11.53 2.73
CA ASP A 25 -17.25 -12.69 3.32
C ASP A 25 -16.12 -13.22 2.40
N ALA A 26 -16.18 -12.93 1.09
CA ALA A 26 -15.19 -13.37 0.10
C ALA A 26 -13.77 -12.84 0.35
N VAL A 27 -13.63 -11.67 1.01
CA VAL A 27 -12.32 -11.11 1.37
C VAL A 27 -11.48 -12.09 2.21
N LEU A 28 -12.09 -12.99 2.97
CA LEU A 28 -11.36 -13.96 3.80
C LEU A 28 -10.62 -15.02 2.96
N GLU A 29 -11.15 -15.40 1.80
CA GLU A 29 -10.45 -16.30 0.86
C GLU A 29 -9.24 -15.56 0.27
N GLU A 30 -9.40 -14.31 -0.15
CA GLU A 30 -8.32 -13.48 -0.66
C GLU A 30 -7.20 -13.28 0.37
N VAL A 31 -7.55 -12.98 1.64
CA VAL A 31 -6.60 -12.89 2.76
C VAL A 31 -5.78 -14.17 2.89
N SER A 32 -6.45 -15.33 2.87
CA SER A 32 -5.80 -16.64 2.99
C SER A 32 -4.81 -16.87 1.85
N ASP A 33 -5.20 -16.60 0.63
CA ASP A 33 -4.39 -16.78 -0.57
C ASP A 33 -3.15 -15.88 -0.57
N VAL A 34 -3.34 -14.59 -0.28
CA VAL A 34 -2.26 -13.59 -0.21
C VAL A 34 -1.29 -13.93 0.93
N GLN A 35 -1.82 -14.27 2.13
CA GLN A 35 -0.99 -14.65 3.28
C GLN A 35 -0.11 -15.85 2.94
N GLN A 36 -0.69 -16.88 2.32
CA GLN A 36 0.06 -18.07 1.96
C GLN A 36 1.16 -17.76 0.94
N ALA A 37 0.84 -16.99 -0.10
CA ALA A 37 1.82 -16.61 -1.11
C ALA A 37 2.98 -15.78 -0.53
N LEU A 38 2.70 -14.83 0.36
CA LEU A 38 3.74 -14.04 1.03
C LEU A 38 4.65 -14.90 1.91
N ARG A 39 4.09 -15.91 2.61
CA ARG A 39 4.88 -16.87 3.40
C ARG A 39 5.75 -17.76 2.53
N ASP A 40 5.21 -18.28 1.43
CA ASP A 40 5.95 -19.09 0.46
C ASP A 40 7.12 -18.34 -0.17
N LEU A 41 7.00 -17.00 -0.26
CA LEU A 41 8.06 -16.08 -0.69
C LEU A 41 9.07 -15.72 0.42
N GLY A 42 8.94 -16.28 1.61
CA GLY A 42 9.86 -16.06 2.74
C GLY A 42 9.61 -14.75 3.51
N HIS A 43 8.43 -14.13 3.40
CA HIS A 43 8.07 -12.97 4.19
C HIS A 43 7.45 -13.37 5.54
N HIS A 44 7.69 -12.56 6.57
CA HIS A 44 6.93 -12.64 7.83
C HIS A 44 5.62 -11.87 7.65
N VAL A 45 4.49 -12.51 7.99
CA VAL A 45 3.16 -11.95 7.74
C VAL A 45 2.39 -11.76 9.04
N VAL A 46 1.87 -10.55 9.23
CA VAL A 46 0.96 -10.19 10.33
C VAL A 46 -0.40 -9.84 9.74
N LEU A 47 -1.46 -10.51 10.19
CA LEU A 47 -2.83 -10.18 9.81
C LEU A 47 -3.34 -9.02 10.67
N LEU A 48 -3.88 -8.01 10.01
CA LEU A 48 -4.37 -6.76 10.60
C LEU A 48 -5.82 -6.50 10.15
N PRO A 49 -6.80 -7.20 10.74
CA PRO A 49 -8.21 -6.96 10.42
C PRO A 49 -8.66 -5.58 10.89
N LEU A 50 -9.19 -4.79 9.96
CA LEU A 50 -9.87 -3.54 10.28
C LEU A 50 -11.27 -3.87 10.81
N LYS A 51 -11.46 -3.61 12.10
CA LYS A 51 -12.73 -3.79 12.83
C LYS A 51 -13.28 -2.43 13.24
N ASN A 52 -14.30 -2.43 14.10
CA ASN A 52 -14.94 -1.20 14.58
C ASN A 52 -14.07 -0.38 15.56
N ASP A 53 -13.02 -0.97 16.14
CA ASP A 53 -12.05 -0.27 16.99
C ASP A 53 -10.92 0.35 16.13
N ILE A 54 -11.18 1.54 15.61
CA ILE A 54 -10.21 2.28 14.81
C ILE A 54 -9.00 2.74 15.64
N ALA A 55 -9.21 3.17 16.87
CA ALA A 55 -8.13 3.63 17.74
C ALA A 55 -7.12 2.51 18.03
N GLY A 56 -7.60 1.34 18.45
CA GLY A 56 -6.77 0.16 18.66
C GLY A 56 -6.09 -0.33 17.37
N PHE A 57 -6.76 -0.22 16.23
CA PHE A 57 -6.17 -0.56 14.93
C PHE A 57 -5.00 0.39 14.58
N VAL A 58 -5.16 1.69 14.75
CA VAL A 58 -4.10 2.70 14.52
C VAL A 58 -2.93 2.46 15.46
N GLN A 59 -3.18 2.22 16.75
CA GLN A 59 -2.14 1.89 17.72
C GLN A 59 -1.34 0.65 17.31
N LYS A 60 -2.03 -0.41 16.86
CA LYS A 60 -1.39 -1.64 16.39
C LYS A 60 -0.54 -1.42 15.14
N LEU A 61 -1.04 -0.65 14.16
CA LEU A 61 -0.27 -0.26 12.98
C LEU A 61 1.01 0.50 13.36
N SER A 62 0.90 1.50 14.24
CA SER A 62 2.02 2.34 14.65
C SER A 62 3.06 1.60 15.49
N SER A 63 2.64 0.62 16.30
CA SER A 63 3.54 -0.16 17.16
C SER A 63 4.18 -1.37 16.46
N THR A 64 3.68 -1.78 15.28
CA THR A 64 4.23 -2.91 14.54
C THR A 64 5.24 -2.39 13.50
N PRO A 65 6.51 -2.82 13.52
CA PRO A 65 7.54 -2.32 12.60
C PRO A 65 7.38 -2.93 11.20
N LEU A 66 6.30 -2.59 10.51
CA LEU A 66 5.99 -3.09 9.18
C LEU A 66 6.91 -2.49 8.12
N ASP A 67 7.45 -3.32 7.24
CA ASP A 67 8.15 -2.87 6.04
C ASP A 67 7.18 -2.39 4.96
N CYS A 68 6.01 -3.04 4.87
CA CYS A 68 4.94 -2.70 3.92
C CYS A 68 3.60 -3.26 4.40
N VAL A 69 2.51 -2.59 4.06
CA VAL A 69 1.14 -3.11 4.17
C VAL A 69 0.70 -3.66 2.83
N PHE A 70 0.30 -4.93 2.79
CA PHE A 70 -0.45 -5.49 1.67
C PHE A 70 -1.93 -5.17 1.92
N ASN A 71 -2.45 -4.19 1.16
CA ASN A 71 -3.80 -3.67 1.34
C ASN A 71 -4.79 -4.40 0.43
N ILE A 72 -5.71 -5.14 1.04
CA ILE A 72 -6.86 -5.78 0.41
C ILE A 72 -8.15 -5.38 1.12
N CYS A 73 -8.17 -4.18 1.71
CA CYS A 73 -9.32 -3.66 2.43
C CYS A 73 -10.25 -2.94 1.46
N GLU A 74 -11.49 -3.39 1.36
CA GLU A 74 -12.53 -2.85 0.46
C GLU A 74 -13.51 -1.91 1.18
N GLY A 75 -13.28 -1.59 2.46
CA GLY A 75 -14.14 -0.70 3.20
C GLY A 75 -14.04 -0.81 4.71
N ALA A 76 -14.94 -0.16 5.42
CA ALA A 76 -15.12 -0.28 6.86
C ALA A 76 -16.59 -0.12 7.24
N TYR A 77 -16.99 -0.70 8.38
CA TYR A 77 -18.37 -0.67 8.87
C TYR A 77 -19.42 -1.22 7.87
N GLY A 78 -19.01 -2.16 7.00
CA GLY A 78 -19.86 -2.68 5.93
C GLY A 78 -20.14 -1.68 4.80
N CYS A 79 -19.32 -0.63 4.67
CA CYS A 79 -19.48 0.42 3.67
C CYS A 79 -18.21 0.59 2.83
N GLY A 80 -18.29 0.40 1.51
CA GLY A 80 -17.18 0.62 0.57
C GLY A 80 -16.70 2.06 0.51
N VAL A 81 -17.54 3.04 0.86
CA VAL A 81 -17.16 4.47 0.88
C VAL A 81 -15.94 4.76 1.77
N HIS A 82 -15.64 3.88 2.71
CA HIS A 82 -14.48 4.00 3.60
C HIS A 82 -13.20 3.35 3.07
N GLU A 83 -13.24 2.70 1.89
CA GLU A 83 -12.07 2.05 1.29
C GLU A 83 -10.87 2.99 1.16
N MET A 84 -11.10 4.21 0.68
CA MET A 84 -10.06 5.23 0.49
C MET A 84 -9.40 5.70 1.80
N ASN A 85 -10.05 5.52 2.94
CA ASN A 85 -9.58 6.07 4.22
C ASN A 85 -8.38 5.29 4.77
N LEU A 86 -8.28 3.99 4.47
CA LEU A 86 -7.14 3.19 4.93
C LEU A 86 -5.83 3.61 4.26
N PRO A 87 -5.72 3.71 2.93
CA PRO A 87 -4.52 4.25 2.30
C PRO A 87 -4.18 5.67 2.77
N ALA A 88 -5.18 6.53 2.99
CA ALA A 88 -4.95 7.87 3.53
C ALA A 88 -4.33 7.83 4.93
N LEU A 89 -4.80 6.94 5.79
CA LEU A 89 -4.21 6.70 7.12
C LEU A 89 -2.76 6.18 6.99
N LEU A 90 -2.50 5.23 6.09
CA LEU A 90 -1.16 4.68 5.88
C LEU A 90 -0.18 5.75 5.36
N GLU A 91 -0.63 6.67 4.50
CA GLU A 91 0.17 7.82 4.06
C GLU A 91 0.51 8.76 5.21
N LEU A 92 -0.46 9.09 6.09
CA LEU A 92 -0.22 9.89 7.28
C LEU A 92 0.77 9.21 8.25
N LEU A 93 0.68 7.89 8.40
CA LEU A 93 1.59 7.08 9.21
C LEU A 93 2.91 6.78 8.48
N ARG A 94 3.06 7.19 7.23
CA ARG A 94 4.23 6.94 6.37
C ARG A 94 4.59 5.46 6.24
N ILE A 95 3.57 4.60 6.21
CA ILE A 95 3.71 3.15 6.02
C ILE A 95 3.51 2.84 4.54
N PRO A 96 4.49 2.24 3.85
CA PRO A 96 4.32 1.78 2.47
C PRO A 96 3.15 0.79 2.35
N TYR A 97 2.39 0.87 1.26
CA TYR A 97 1.24 -0.02 1.03
C TYR A 97 1.06 -0.36 -0.45
N THR A 98 0.43 -1.50 -0.73
CA THR A 98 0.08 -1.97 -2.09
C THR A 98 -1.23 -1.35 -2.58
N GLY A 99 -1.40 -1.30 -3.89
CA GLY A 99 -2.63 -0.84 -4.53
C GLY A 99 -2.66 0.67 -4.75
N SER A 100 -3.83 1.16 -5.08
CA SER A 100 -4.07 2.53 -5.52
C SER A 100 -4.11 3.53 -4.35
N PRO A 101 -3.75 4.82 -4.60
CA PRO A 101 -3.81 5.87 -3.59
C PRO A 101 -5.26 6.28 -3.26
N PRO A 102 -5.48 7.00 -2.15
CA PRO A 102 -6.81 7.35 -1.65
C PRO A 102 -7.70 8.02 -2.69
N MET A 103 -7.14 8.97 -3.46
CA MET A 103 -7.90 9.72 -4.47
C MET A 103 -8.37 8.83 -5.61
N ALA A 104 -7.58 7.84 -6.04
CA ALA A 104 -7.97 6.90 -7.08
C ALA A 104 -9.11 6.00 -6.60
N LEU A 105 -9.00 5.44 -5.38
CA LEU A 105 -10.05 4.63 -4.77
C LEU A 105 -11.36 5.41 -4.63
N GLY A 106 -11.32 6.61 -4.04
CA GLY A 106 -12.51 7.42 -3.87
C GLY A 106 -13.14 7.90 -5.19
N CYS A 107 -12.32 8.21 -6.19
CA CYS A 107 -12.80 8.57 -7.53
C CYS A 107 -13.46 7.40 -8.23
N CYS A 108 -12.87 6.22 -8.21
CA CYS A 108 -13.39 5.04 -8.90
C CYS A 108 -14.62 4.46 -8.21
N LEU A 109 -14.69 4.49 -6.88
CA LEU A 109 -15.87 4.05 -6.13
C LEU A 109 -17.13 4.81 -6.55
N ASP A 110 -17.06 6.15 -6.69
CA ASP A 110 -18.16 6.93 -7.24
C ASP A 110 -18.15 6.86 -8.77
N LYS A 111 -18.87 5.88 -9.32
CA LYS A 111 -18.90 5.60 -10.77
C LYS A 111 -19.24 6.82 -11.62
N ALA A 112 -20.05 7.74 -11.11
CA ALA A 112 -20.38 8.97 -11.82
C ALA A 112 -19.18 9.93 -11.86
N THR A 113 -18.40 10.00 -10.80
CA THR A 113 -17.17 10.81 -10.75
C THR A 113 -16.11 10.22 -11.68
N ALA A 114 -15.88 8.90 -11.62
CA ALA A 114 -15.00 8.21 -12.55
C ALA A 114 -15.35 8.49 -14.01
N LYS A 115 -16.64 8.36 -14.37
CA LYS A 115 -17.12 8.64 -15.74
C LYS A 115 -16.92 10.09 -16.19
N ARG A 116 -17.09 11.07 -15.28
CA ARG A 116 -16.79 12.48 -15.61
C ARG A 116 -15.32 12.70 -15.90
N VAL A 117 -14.42 12.07 -15.12
CA VAL A 117 -12.97 12.14 -15.35
C VAL A 117 -12.61 11.46 -16.69
N LEU A 118 -13.17 10.28 -16.96
CA LEU A 118 -12.94 9.57 -18.23
C LEU A 118 -13.39 10.40 -19.43
N LEU A 119 -14.60 10.98 -19.38
CA LEU A 119 -15.12 11.86 -20.45
C LEU A 119 -14.25 13.11 -20.62
N GLY A 120 -13.80 13.73 -19.53
CA GLY A 120 -12.87 14.88 -19.57
C GLY A 120 -11.55 14.55 -20.22
N ALA A 121 -11.11 13.29 -20.15
CA ALA A 121 -9.91 12.78 -20.83
C ALA A 121 -10.16 12.27 -22.26
N GLY A 122 -11.39 12.37 -22.76
CA GLY A 122 -11.77 11.89 -24.10
C GLY A 122 -11.86 10.37 -24.19
N LEU A 123 -12.11 9.67 -23.07
CA LEU A 123 -12.25 8.22 -23.03
C LEU A 123 -13.73 7.81 -23.15
N PRO A 124 -14.05 6.74 -23.89
CA PRO A 124 -15.42 6.32 -24.13
C PRO A 124 -16.04 5.68 -22.90
N THR A 125 -17.20 6.19 -22.48
CA THR A 125 -18.07 5.58 -21.48
C THR A 125 -19.52 5.82 -21.89
N PRO A 126 -20.49 4.96 -21.52
CA PRO A 126 -21.89 5.18 -21.84
C PRO A 126 -22.39 6.53 -21.33
N SER A 127 -23.28 7.16 -22.10
CA SER A 127 -24.00 8.35 -21.62
C SER A 127 -24.77 8.01 -20.34
N PHE A 128 -24.79 8.92 -19.36
CA PHE A 128 -25.35 8.62 -18.06
C PHE A 128 -25.99 9.83 -17.38
N LYS A 129 -26.85 9.54 -16.42
CA LYS A 129 -27.43 10.48 -15.46
C LYS A 129 -27.38 9.92 -14.07
N VAL A 130 -27.08 10.75 -13.08
CA VAL A 130 -27.21 10.41 -11.66
C VAL A 130 -28.55 10.93 -11.17
N VAL A 131 -29.31 10.09 -10.50
CA VAL A 131 -30.63 10.42 -9.93
C VAL A 131 -30.54 10.29 -8.42
N GLN A 132 -30.74 11.42 -7.73
CA GLN A 132 -30.62 11.49 -6.27
C GLN A 132 -31.97 11.32 -5.57
N THR A 133 -33.06 11.64 -6.24
CA THR A 133 -34.42 11.53 -5.72
C THR A 133 -35.37 10.94 -6.76
N ARG A 134 -36.45 10.28 -6.32
CA ARG A 134 -37.45 9.68 -7.21
C ARG A 134 -38.21 10.68 -8.12
N PHE A 135 -38.09 11.96 -7.85
CA PHE A 135 -38.76 13.02 -8.60
C PHE A 135 -37.84 13.70 -9.64
N GLU A 136 -36.57 13.38 -9.61
CA GLU A 136 -35.57 13.95 -10.52
C GLU A 136 -35.74 13.37 -11.94
N PRO A 137 -35.85 14.19 -12.98
CA PRO A 137 -35.99 13.71 -14.35
C PRO A 137 -34.64 13.12 -14.84
N VAL A 138 -34.71 11.99 -15.52
CA VAL A 138 -33.53 11.35 -16.13
C VAL A 138 -33.05 12.10 -17.38
N GLY A 139 -33.95 12.77 -18.08
CA GLY A 139 -33.65 13.44 -19.35
C GLY A 139 -33.65 12.48 -20.54
N PRO A 140 -33.25 12.94 -21.74
CA PRO A 140 -33.39 12.18 -22.99
C PRO A 140 -32.26 11.16 -23.17
N LEU A 141 -32.28 10.06 -22.41
CA LEU A 141 -31.45 8.91 -22.67
C LEU A 141 -32.23 7.85 -23.47
N PRO A 142 -31.64 7.29 -24.57
CA PRO A 142 -32.31 6.28 -25.38
C PRO A 142 -32.35 4.91 -24.64
N TYR A 143 -33.49 4.25 -24.69
CA TYR A 143 -33.62 2.86 -24.21
C TYR A 143 -32.93 1.88 -25.19
N PRO A 144 -32.45 0.72 -24.67
CA PRO A 144 -32.50 0.28 -23.27
C PRO A 144 -31.52 1.01 -22.37
N LEU A 145 -31.88 1.15 -21.08
CA LEU A 145 -31.04 1.73 -20.05
C LEU A 145 -30.67 0.70 -19.00
N ILE A 146 -29.55 0.90 -18.31
CA ILE A 146 -29.19 0.12 -17.12
C ILE A 146 -29.18 1.05 -15.90
N VAL A 147 -29.78 0.58 -14.79
CA VAL A 147 -29.84 1.33 -13.52
C VAL A 147 -29.12 0.53 -12.45
N LYS A 148 -28.15 1.15 -11.81
CA LYS A 148 -27.33 0.54 -10.75
C LYS A 148 -27.03 1.54 -9.62
N PRO A 149 -26.68 1.06 -8.40
CA PRO A 149 -26.15 1.95 -7.36
C PRO A 149 -24.89 2.66 -7.84
N SER A 150 -24.72 3.94 -7.47
CA SER A 150 -23.58 4.76 -7.92
C SER A 150 -22.27 4.43 -7.22
N ARG A 151 -22.33 3.85 -6.00
CA ARG A 151 -21.18 3.68 -5.10
C ARG A 151 -21.09 2.28 -4.52
N GLU A 152 -21.42 1.27 -5.30
CA GLU A 152 -21.26 -0.13 -4.94
C GLU A 152 -20.36 -0.85 -5.93
N ASP A 153 -19.55 -1.75 -5.39
CA ASP A 153 -18.69 -2.64 -6.16
C ASP A 153 -19.22 -4.09 -6.11
N GLY A 154 -18.52 -5.01 -6.75
CA GLY A 154 -18.91 -6.42 -6.74
C GLY A 154 -20.21 -6.75 -7.43
N GLY A 155 -20.84 -5.83 -8.16
CA GLY A 155 -22.15 -6.03 -8.83
C GLY A 155 -23.33 -5.95 -7.87
N ARG A 156 -23.19 -5.46 -6.64
CA ARG A 156 -24.28 -5.25 -5.70
C ARG A 156 -25.39 -4.38 -6.33
N GLY A 157 -26.61 -4.81 -6.15
CA GLY A 157 -27.78 -4.13 -6.73
C GLY A 157 -27.92 -4.29 -8.25
N VAL A 158 -27.16 -5.19 -8.89
CA VAL A 158 -27.31 -5.50 -10.32
C VAL A 158 -27.98 -6.87 -10.48
N SER A 159 -29.11 -6.88 -11.16
CA SER A 159 -29.90 -8.06 -11.51
C SER A 159 -30.41 -7.96 -12.93
N GLY A 160 -31.09 -8.97 -13.45
CA GLY A 160 -31.75 -8.90 -14.76
C GLY A 160 -32.70 -7.70 -14.91
N GLU A 161 -33.34 -7.27 -13.82
CA GLU A 161 -34.23 -6.10 -13.77
C GLU A 161 -33.48 -4.75 -13.84
N SER A 162 -32.14 -4.77 -13.77
CA SER A 162 -31.34 -3.55 -13.88
C SER A 162 -31.39 -2.96 -15.29
N VAL A 163 -31.63 -3.78 -16.31
CA VAL A 163 -31.82 -3.33 -17.68
C VAL A 163 -33.32 -3.05 -17.91
N VAL A 164 -33.63 -1.82 -18.30
CA VAL A 164 -35.00 -1.34 -18.43
C VAL A 164 -35.27 -0.85 -19.85
N TYR A 165 -36.49 -1.07 -20.32
CA TYR A 165 -36.89 -0.83 -21.71
C TYR A 165 -37.97 0.25 -21.86
N ASP A 166 -38.52 0.71 -20.73
CA ASP A 166 -39.55 1.73 -20.69
C ASP A 166 -39.49 2.59 -19.42
N GLU A 167 -40.28 3.65 -19.37
CA GLU A 167 -40.28 4.61 -18.28
C GLU A 167 -40.82 4.03 -16.96
N ALA A 168 -41.76 3.09 -17.02
CA ALA A 168 -42.34 2.48 -15.82
C ALA A 168 -41.28 1.61 -15.10
N ALA A 169 -40.60 0.75 -15.84
CA ALA A 169 -39.50 -0.06 -15.34
C ALA A 169 -38.35 0.82 -14.84
N LEU A 170 -38.01 1.92 -15.54
CA LEU A 170 -36.98 2.87 -15.13
C LEU A 170 -37.29 3.49 -13.76
N LYS A 171 -38.53 3.99 -13.56
CA LYS A 171 -38.95 4.60 -12.30
C LYS A 171 -38.89 3.59 -11.14
N GLU A 172 -39.35 2.37 -11.38
CA GLU A 172 -39.34 1.31 -10.38
C GLU A 172 -37.90 0.93 -10.00
N ARG A 173 -36.99 0.81 -10.98
CA ARG A 173 -35.62 0.44 -10.71
C ARG A 173 -34.84 1.55 -10.01
N ILE A 174 -35.09 2.82 -10.35
CA ILE A 174 -34.53 3.96 -9.61
C ILE A 174 -35.01 3.93 -8.15
N ARG A 175 -36.33 3.73 -7.93
CA ARG A 175 -36.91 3.63 -6.59
C ARG A 175 -36.21 2.51 -5.77
N TYR A 176 -36.05 1.33 -6.35
CA TYR A 176 -35.36 0.21 -5.72
C TYR A 176 -33.94 0.59 -5.25
N VAL A 177 -33.13 1.24 -6.10
CA VAL A 177 -31.77 1.65 -5.73
C VAL A 177 -31.81 2.67 -4.60
N LEU A 178 -32.64 3.71 -4.70
CA LEU A 178 -32.72 4.77 -3.69
C LEU A 178 -33.16 4.24 -2.32
N GLU A 179 -34.13 3.33 -2.29
CA GLU A 179 -34.69 2.79 -1.04
C GLU A 179 -33.82 1.69 -0.44
N LYS A 180 -33.35 0.76 -1.27
CA LYS A 180 -32.63 -0.44 -0.82
C LYS A 180 -31.16 -0.17 -0.51
N TYR A 181 -30.50 0.62 -1.38
CA TYR A 181 -29.08 0.94 -1.26
C TYR A 181 -28.81 2.32 -0.65
N ARG A 182 -29.84 3.15 -0.45
CA ARG A 182 -29.78 4.47 0.20
C ARG A 182 -28.69 5.38 -0.39
N GLN A 183 -28.55 5.33 -1.71
CA GLN A 183 -27.57 6.10 -2.45
C GLN A 183 -28.14 6.50 -3.83
N PRO A 184 -27.48 7.43 -4.55
CA PRO A 184 -27.93 7.82 -5.89
C PRO A 184 -27.97 6.64 -6.85
N ALA A 185 -28.97 6.64 -7.74
CA ALA A 185 -29.05 5.71 -8.84
C ALA A 185 -28.27 6.24 -10.06
N LEU A 186 -27.36 5.46 -10.58
CA LEU A 186 -26.69 5.71 -11.85
C LEU A 186 -27.53 5.08 -12.97
N VAL A 187 -28.05 5.90 -13.86
CA VAL A 187 -28.78 5.50 -15.06
C VAL A 187 -27.89 5.68 -16.26
N GLU A 188 -27.64 4.62 -17.02
CA GLU A 188 -26.72 4.64 -18.17
C GLU A 188 -27.39 4.05 -19.40
N GLY A 189 -26.95 4.47 -20.59
CA GLY A 189 -27.25 3.77 -21.83
C GLY A 189 -26.72 2.33 -21.78
N PHE A 190 -27.57 1.34 -21.94
CA PHE A 190 -27.16 -0.05 -21.96
C PHE A 190 -26.46 -0.38 -23.29
N ILE A 191 -25.23 -0.80 -23.20
CA ILE A 191 -24.44 -1.25 -24.36
C ILE A 191 -24.62 -2.77 -24.49
N ASP A 192 -25.45 -3.20 -25.43
CA ASP A 192 -25.60 -4.63 -25.74
C ASP A 192 -24.44 -5.12 -26.60
N GLY A 193 -23.75 -6.19 -26.13
CA GLY A 193 -22.59 -6.72 -26.81
C GLY A 193 -21.73 -7.58 -25.89
N ARG A 194 -20.42 -7.59 -26.13
CA ARG A 194 -19.43 -8.36 -25.36
C ARG A 194 -19.04 -7.63 -24.10
N GLU A 195 -18.73 -8.37 -23.04
CA GLU A 195 -18.13 -7.82 -21.82
C GLU A 195 -16.71 -8.32 -21.66
N LEU A 196 -15.75 -7.39 -21.74
CA LEU A 196 -14.32 -7.67 -21.69
C LEU A 196 -13.69 -6.97 -20.49
N ASN A 197 -12.79 -7.69 -19.81
CA ASN A 197 -12.08 -7.13 -18.66
C ASN A 197 -10.58 -7.06 -18.97
N VAL A 198 -9.97 -5.91 -18.75
CA VAL A 198 -8.54 -5.67 -18.92
C VAL A 198 -7.92 -5.43 -17.56
N SER A 199 -7.08 -6.37 -17.13
CA SER A 199 -6.29 -6.24 -15.90
C SER A 199 -4.96 -5.54 -16.21
N LEU A 200 -4.55 -4.62 -15.34
CA LEU A 200 -3.29 -3.87 -15.46
C LEU A 200 -2.47 -4.02 -14.19
N ILE A 201 -1.14 -4.05 -14.35
CA ILE A 201 -0.19 -4.09 -13.24
C ILE A 201 0.98 -3.13 -13.52
N GLY A 202 1.28 -2.25 -12.57
CA GLY A 202 2.36 -1.25 -12.68
C GLY A 202 2.00 0.05 -11.95
N ASN A 203 2.91 0.99 -11.97
CA ASN A 203 2.68 2.35 -11.47
C ASN A 203 2.48 3.32 -12.65
N ASP A 204 3.46 4.18 -12.96
CA ASP A 204 3.33 5.23 -13.99
C ASP A 204 3.13 4.66 -15.42
N SER A 205 3.70 3.48 -15.70
CA SER A 205 3.63 2.80 -17.00
C SER A 205 3.09 1.38 -16.80
N PRO A 206 1.77 1.20 -16.62
CA PRO A 206 1.19 -0.11 -16.36
C PRO A 206 1.26 -1.01 -17.61
N GLU A 207 1.48 -2.30 -17.36
CA GLU A 207 1.35 -3.36 -18.36
C GLU A 207 -0.05 -3.94 -18.32
N THR A 208 -0.60 -4.29 -19.47
CA THR A 208 -1.86 -5.03 -19.58
C THR A 208 -1.59 -6.54 -19.51
N LEU A 209 -2.40 -7.23 -18.72
CA LEU A 209 -2.42 -8.69 -18.64
C LEU A 209 -3.38 -9.27 -19.70
N ALA A 210 -3.49 -10.59 -19.77
CA ALA A 210 -4.40 -11.26 -20.69
C ALA A 210 -5.84 -10.77 -20.47
N ILE A 211 -6.48 -10.35 -21.56
CA ILE A 211 -7.88 -9.89 -21.55
C ILE A 211 -8.79 -11.08 -21.28
N SER A 212 -9.78 -10.91 -20.44
CA SER A 212 -10.83 -11.91 -20.20
C SER A 212 -12.18 -11.45 -20.72
N GLU A 213 -13.08 -12.40 -20.97
CA GLU A 213 -14.43 -12.17 -21.47
C GLU A 213 -15.44 -12.90 -20.61
N VAL A 214 -16.52 -12.21 -20.26
CA VAL A 214 -17.72 -12.84 -19.69
C VAL A 214 -18.61 -13.31 -20.84
N GLU A 215 -18.86 -14.62 -20.91
CA GLU A 215 -19.67 -15.21 -21.98
C GLU A 215 -21.15 -15.22 -21.59
N PHE A 216 -22.00 -14.75 -22.50
CA PHE A 216 -23.45 -14.68 -22.31
C PHE A 216 -24.23 -15.65 -23.20
N THR A 217 -23.54 -16.55 -23.91
CA THR A 217 -24.14 -17.44 -24.92
C THR A 217 -25.14 -18.45 -24.33
N LYS A 218 -25.01 -18.76 -23.04
CA LYS A 218 -25.88 -19.72 -22.33
C LYS A 218 -27.08 -19.06 -21.63
N LEU A 219 -27.11 -17.74 -21.56
CA LEU A 219 -28.23 -17.04 -20.94
C LEU A 219 -29.53 -17.30 -21.71
N PRO A 220 -30.69 -17.39 -21.00
CA PRO A 220 -31.99 -17.59 -21.64
C PRO A 220 -32.33 -16.46 -22.63
N ASN A 221 -33.07 -16.82 -23.67
CA ASN A 221 -33.61 -15.80 -24.59
C ASN A 221 -34.45 -14.78 -23.83
N GLY A 222 -34.20 -13.49 -24.11
CA GLY A 222 -34.85 -12.37 -23.42
C GLY A 222 -34.20 -11.92 -22.12
N PHE A 223 -33.25 -12.67 -21.56
CA PHE A 223 -32.45 -12.21 -20.44
C PHE A 223 -31.38 -11.23 -20.95
N PRO A 224 -31.20 -10.06 -20.30
CA PRO A 224 -30.20 -9.11 -20.74
C PRO A 224 -28.77 -9.68 -20.58
N ARG A 225 -27.92 -9.43 -21.55
CA ARG A 225 -26.51 -9.88 -21.52
C ARG A 225 -25.70 -9.04 -20.55
N ILE A 226 -25.83 -9.30 -19.26
CA ILE A 226 -25.11 -8.65 -18.17
C ILE A 226 -24.61 -9.67 -17.15
N LEU A 227 -23.49 -9.34 -16.48
CA LEU A 227 -23.05 -10.09 -15.31
C LEU A 227 -23.77 -9.54 -14.08
N THR A 228 -24.73 -10.31 -13.55
CA THR A 228 -25.48 -9.96 -12.36
C THR A 228 -24.71 -10.30 -11.09
N TYR A 229 -25.18 -9.81 -9.93
CA TYR A 229 -24.66 -10.24 -8.63
C TYR A 229 -24.70 -11.74 -8.46
N ASP A 230 -25.84 -12.36 -8.81
CA ASP A 230 -26.03 -13.80 -8.68
C ASP A 230 -25.09 -14.57 -9.63
N GLY A 231 -24.87 -14.06 -10.84
CA GLY A 231 -23.91 -14.61 -11.80
C GLY A 231 -22.44 -14.48 -11.36
N LYS A 232 -22.12 -13.55 -10.46
CA LYS A 232 -20.77 -13.37 -9.95
C LYS A 232 -20.49 -14.16 -8.67
N TRP A 233 -21.45 -14.24 -7.75
CA TRP A 233 -21.21 -14.71 -6.39
C TRP A 233 -21.96 -15.97 -5.97
N LEU A 234 -23.08 -16.29 -6.62
CA LEU A 234 -23.89 -17.45 -6.24
C LEU A 234 -23.53 -18.67 -7.10
N GLU A 235 -22.47 -19.40 -6.75
CA GLU A 235 -21.94 -20.55 -7.51
C GLU A 235 -23.02 -21.59 -7.87
N LYS A 236 -24.09 -21.70 -7.06
CA LYS A 236 -25.22 -22.62 -7.29
C LYS A 236 -26.33 -22.00 -8.15
N SER A 237 -26.23 -20.74 -8.53
CA SER A 237 -27.23 -20.10 -9.37
C SER A 237 -27.07 -20.55 -10.83
N ARG A 238 -28.17 -20.53 -11.56
CA ARG A 238 -28.16 -20.75 -13.00
C ARG A 238 -27.35 -19.64 -13.71
N GLU A 239 -27.49 -18.41 -13.27
CA GLU A 239 -26.79 -17.26 -13.84
C GLU A 239 -25.27 -17.42 -13.75
N TYR A 240 -24.74 -17.96 -12.63
CA TYR A 240 -23.31 -18.25 -12.47
C TYR A 240 -22.84 -19.31 -13.48
N ALA A 241 -23.60 -20.36 -13.67
CA ALA A 241 -23.27 -21.42 -14.64
C ALA A 241 -23.38 -20.95 -16.10
N ASP A 242 -24.28 -19.98 -16.37
CA ASP A 242 -24.58 -19.46 -17.69
C ASP A 242 -23.71 -18.25 -18.10
N THR A 243 -22.88 -17.70 -17.18
CA THR A 243 -21.96 -16.59 -17.45
C THR A 243 -20.48 -16.94 -17.14
N PRO A 244 -19.93 -17.99 -17.78
CA PRO A 244 -18.52 -18.34 -17.56
C PRO A 244 -17.57 -17.26 -18.07
N VAL A 245 -16.37 -17.20 -17.44
CA VAL A 245 -15.31 -16.27 -17.86
C VAL A 245 -14.22 -17.01 -18.61
N THR A 246 -13.98 -16.61 -19.84
CA THR A 246 -12.89 -17.12 -20.69
C THR A 246 -11.68 -16.21 -20.65
N CYS A 247 -10.49 -16.77 -20.45
CA CYS A 247 -9.22 -16.06 -20.48
C CYS A 247 -8.12 -16.95 -21.12
N PRO A 248 -7.40 -16.50 -22.15
CA PRO A 248 -7.55 -15.19 -22.82
C PRO A 248 -8.82 -15.12 -23.70
N ALA A 249 -9.41 -13.93 -23.80
CA ALA A 249 -10.53 -13.66 -24.70
C ALA A 249 -10.09 -13.73 -26.17
N SER A 250 -10.99 -14.20 -27.03
CA SER A 250 -10.79 -14.18 -28.48
C SER A 250 -11.12 -12.78 -29.02
N VAL A 251 -10.12 -11.92 -29.18
CA VAL A 251 -10.25 -10.58 -29.73
C VAL A 251 -9.27 -10.39 -30.89
N ASP A 252 -9.67 -9.67 -31.93
CA ASP A 252 -8.76 -9.31 -33.01
C ASP A 252 -7.70 -8.30 -32.56
N ALA A 253 -6.61 -8.21 -33.31
CA ALA A 253 -5.45 -7.38 -32.95
C ALA A 253 -5.78 -5.87 -32.85
N SER A 254 -6.76 -5.38 -33.61
CA SER A 254 -7.18 -3.97 -33.61
C SER A 254 -7.93 -3.65 -32.31
N LEU A 255 -8.94 -4.45 -31.98
CA LEU A 255 -9.70 -4.29 -30.74
C LEU A 255 -8.80 -4.46 -29.51
N LYS A 256 -7.92 -5.48 -29.51
CA LYS A 256 -6.96 -5.69 -28.43
C LYS A 256 -6.14 -4.43 -28.17
N ARG A 257 -5.52 -3.85 -29.20
CA ARG A 257 -4.70 -2.64 -29.08
C ARG A 257 -5.51 -1.47 -28.52
N ARG A 258 -6.73 -1.25 -29.02
CA ARG A 258 -7.61 -0.18 -28.55
C ARG A 258 -7.98 -0.36 -27.08
N LEU A 259 -8.33 -1.56 -26.65
CA LEU A 259 -8.63 -1.86 -25.25
C LEU A 259 -7.41 -1.59 -24.36
N GLU A 260 -6.22 -2.02 -24.77
CA GLU A 260 -4.97 -1.79 -24.03
C GLU A 260 -4.64 -0.29 -23.91
N GLU A 261 -4.75 0.48 -25.01
CA GLU A 261 -4.49 1.92 -25.01
C GLU A 261 -5.49 2.69 -24.13
N ILE A 262 -6.78 2.40 -24.28
CA ILE A 262 -7.86 3.01 -23.46
C ILE A 262 -7.66 2.68 -21.99
N SER A 263 -7.34 1.42 -21.67
CA SER A 263 -7.13 0.97 -20.29
C SER A 263 -5.93 1.65 -19.62
N LYS A 264 -4.80 1.74 -20.31
CA LYS A 264 -3.61 2.44 -19.79
C LYS A 264 -3.90 3.91 -19.55
N LYS A 265 -4.61 4.57 -20.45
CA LYS A 265 -4.98 5.97 -20.28
C LYS A 265 -5.99 6.15 -19.15
N ALA A 266 -6.99 5.28 -19.01
CA ALA A 266 -7.94 5.30 -17.90
C ALA A 266 -7.25 5.10 -16.54
N PHE A 267 -6.33 4.14 -16.44
CA PHE A 267 -5.50 3.90 -15.27
C PHE A 267 -4.75 5.17 -14.83
N GLN A 268 -4.10 5.86 -15.80
CA GLN A 268 -3.31 7.06 -15.54
C GLN A 268 -4.17 8.26 -15.12
N VAL A 269 -5.25 8.55 -15.86
CA VAL A 269 -6.09 9.74 -15.57
C VAL A 269 -6.89 9.62 -14.28
N LEU A 270 -7.19 8.40 -13.85
CA LEU A 270 -7.83 8.13 -12.55
C LEU A 270 -6.81 8.01 -11.40
N GLY A 271 -5.52 8.07 -11.71
CA GLY A 271 -4.46 8.01 -10.71
C GLY A 271 -4.28 6.64 -10.07
N CYS A 272 -4.66 5.56 -10.76
CA CYS A 272 -4.45 4.20 -10.28
C CYS A 272 -2.96 3.87 -10.17
N MET A 273 -2.60 3.00 -9.22
CA MET A 273 -1.25 2.53 -8.95
C MET A 273 -1.28 1.05 -8.55
N GLY A 274 -0.16 0.36 -8.80
CA GLY A 274 0.02 -1.03 -8.41
C GLY A 274 -0.73 -1.98 -9.34
N TYR A 275 -2.04 -2.02 -9.24
CA TYR A 275 -2.89 -2.86 -10.08
C TYR A 275 -4.31 -2.30 -10.16
N ALA A 276 -5.01 -2.60 -11.26
CA ALA A 276 -6.41 -2.26 -11.47
C ALA A 276 -7.04 -3.15 -12.54
N ARG A 277 -8.37 -3.21 -12.59
CA ARG A 277 -9.12 -3.85 -13.66
C ARG A 277 -10.11 -2.87 -14.26
N ILE A 278 -10.13 -2.81 -15.60
CA ILE A 278 -11.04 -1.96 -16.36
C ILE A 278 -12.02 -2.84 -17.11
N ASP A 279 -13.29 -2.62 -16.86
CA ASP A 279 -14.37 -3.42 -17.40
C ASP A 279 -15.03 -2.69 -18.57
N PHE A 280 -15.17 -3.37 -19.71
CA PHE A 280 -15.67 -2.82 -20.96
C PHE A 280 -16.93 -3.52 -21.43
N ARG A 281 -17.81 -2.74 -22.07
CA ARG A 281 -18.77 -3.27 -23.02
C ARG A 281 -18.33 -2.90 -24.43
N VAL A 282 -18.31 -3.90 -25.31
CA VAL A 282 -18.00 -3.68 -26.73
C VAL A 282 -19.28 -3.91 -27.53
N ASP A 283 -19.73 -2.88 -28.20
CA ASP A 283 -20.96 -2.92 -28.98
C ASP A 283 -20.86 -3.80 -30.25
N VAL A 284 -21.97 -3.97 -30.95
CA VAL A 284 -22.02 -4.77 -32.19
C VAL A 284 -21.18 -4.20 -33.34
N LYS A 285 -20.74 -2.94 -33.24
CA LYS A 285 -19.86 -2.27 -34.21
C LYS A 285 -18.37 -2.43 -33.82
N GLY A 286 -18.08 -3.06 -32.68
CA GLY A 286 -16.72 -3.21 -32.14
C GLY A 286 -16.23 -1.98 -31.38
N GLU A 287 -17.11 -1.06 -30.99
CA GLU A 287 -16.74 0.13 -30.21
C GLU A 287 -16.70 -0.20 -28.72
N PRO A 288 -15.56 0.00 -28.02
CA PRO A 288 -15.43 -0.25 -26.60
C PRO A 288 -15.90 0.95 -25.77
N TYR A 289 -16.62 0.67 -24.67
CA TYR A 289 -17.06 1.64 -23.67
C TYR A 289 -16.65 1.16 -22.29
N ILE A 290 -15.96 2.00 -21.51
CA ILE A 290 -15.62 1.71 -20.09
C ILE A 290 -16.91 1.77 -19.28
N ILE A 291 -17.25 0.67 -18.62
CA ILE A 291 -18.43 0.58 -17.75
C ILE A 291 -18.08 0.64 -16.27
N ASP A 292 -16.85 0.22 -15.92
CA ASP A 292 -16.34 0.30 -14.55
C ASP A 292 -14.80 0.34 -14.52
N VAL A 293 -14.24 0.90 -13.44
CA VAL A 293 -12.80 0.88 -13.16
C VAL A 293 -12.61 0.47 -11.71
N ASN A 294 -11.96 -0.67 -11.50
CA ASN A 294 -11.72 -1.26 -10.19
C ASN A 294 -10.25 -1.08 -9.81
N PRO A 295 -9.90 -0.10 -8.96
CA PRO A 295 -8.52 0.18 -8.55
C PRO A 295 -8.00 -0.76 -7.45
N ASN A 296 -8.85 -1.65 -6.93
CA ASN A 296 -8.57 -2.67 -5.94
C ASN A 296 -9.40 -3.93 -6.25
N PRO A 297 -9.17 -4.57 -7.43
CA PRO A 297 -9.93 -5.76 -7.82
C PRO A 297 -9.52 -6.96 -6.97
N ASP A 298 -10.46 -7.89 -6.73
CA ASP A 298 -10.19 -9.19 -6.13
C ASP A 298 -9.04 -9.90 -6.84
N ILE A 299 -8.00 -10.26 -6.07
CA ILE A 299 -6.80 -10.97 -6.53
C ILE A 299 -6.69 -12.38 -5.94
N SER A 300 -7.75 -12.93 -5.32
CA SER A 300 -7.77 -14.32 -4.91
C SER A 300 -7.42 -15.25 -6.09
N ARG A 301 -6.93 -16.47 -5.81
CA ARG A 301 -6.46 -17.39 -6.86
C ARG A 301 -7.52 -17.70 -7.91
N LYS A 302 -8.80 -17.69 -7.52
CA LYS A 302 -9.93 -17.97 -8.41
C LYS A 302 -10.41 -16.74 -9.18
N ALA A 303 -10.01 -15.56 -8.76
CA ALA A 303 -10.47 -14.29 -9.34
C ALA A 303 -9.97 -14.08 -10.78
N GLY A 304 -10.71 -13.25 -11.50
CA GLY A 304 -10.39 -12.91 -12.90
C GLY A 304 -9.01 -12.26 -13.06
N PHE A 305 -8.59 -11.44 -12.07
CA PHE A 305 -7.28 -10.79 -12.11
C PHE A 305 -6.13 -11.81 -12.03
N ALA A 306 -6.19 -12.74 -11.09
CA ALA A 306 -5.18 -13.79 -10.93
C ALA A 306 -5.13 -14.71 -12.16
N LYS A 307 -6.28 -15.06 -12.74
CA LYS A 307 -6.36 -15.82 -13.99
C LYS A 307 -5.73 -15.07 -15.18
N SER A 308 -5.98 -13.78 -15.29
CA SER A 308 -5.34 -12.93 -16.32
C SER A 308 -3.82 -12.89 -16.16
N ALA A 309 -3.32 -12.81 -14.92
CA ALA A 309 -1.89 -12.86 -14.62
C ALA A 309 -1.28 -14.21 -14.98
N GLU A 310 -1.94 -15.32 -14.63
CA GLU A 310 -1.50 -16.67 -14.99
C GLU A 310 -1.40 -16.87 -16.50
N LYS A 311 -2.42 -16.44 -17.26
CA LYS A 311 -2.41 -16.49 -18.73
C LYS A 311 -1.38 -15.55 -19.36
N SER A 312 -0.87 -14.59 -18.61
CA SER A 312 0.27 -13.73 -19.00
C SER A 312 1.63 -14.29 -18.56
N GLY A 313 1.68 -15.51 -17.98
CA GLY A 313 2.93 -16.19 -17.60
C GLY A 313 3.39 -15.91 -16.16
N LEU A 314 2.58 -15.29 -15.31
CA LEU A 314 2.89 -15.06 -13.90
C LEU A 314 2.25 -16.13 -13.01
N THR A 315 3.05 -16.85 -12.25
CA THR A 315 2.49 -17.67 -11.17
C THR A 315 1.88 -16.79 -10.09
N TYR A 316 0.98 -17.33 -9.28
CA TYR A 316 0.33 -16.55 -8.22
C TYR A 316 1.32 -15.92 -7.22
N PRO A 317 2.35 -16.63 -6.71
CA PRO A 317 3.37 -16.00 -5.87
C PRO A 317 4.14 -14.88 -6.60
N GLN A 318 4.42 -15.03 -7.90
CA GLN A 318 5.08 -13.97 -8.69
C GLN A 318 4.19 -12.74 -8.84
N LEU A 319 2.87 -12.91 -9.00
CA LEU A 319 1.91 -11.81 -9.00
C LEU A 319 1.95 -11.05 -7.67
N ILE A 320 1.83 -11.75 -6.56
CA ILE A 320 1.85 -11.14 -5.21
C ILE A 320 3.17 -10.41 -4.94
N GLN A 321 4.31 -11.04 -5.29
CA GLN A 321 5.62 -10.40 -5.16
C GLN A 321 5.75 -9.15 -6.05
N ARG A 322 5.20 -9.18 -7.26
CA ARG A 322 5.25 -8.03 -8.17
C ARG A 322 4.44 -6.86 -7.61
N ILE A 323 3.24 -7.12 -7.09
CA ILE A 323 2.40 -6.09 -6.44
C ILE A 323 3.13 -5.49 -5.23
N LEU A 324 3.76 -6.32 -4.39
CA LEU A 324 4.53 -5.86 -3.24
C LEU A 324 5.74 -5.00 -3.67
N ASN A 325 6.48 -5.42 -4.69
CA ASN A 325 7.64 -4.68 -5.21
C ASN A 325 7.23 -3.31 -5.79
N LEU A 326 6.08 -3.22 -6.46
CA LEU A 326 5.55 -1.94 -6.97
C LEU A 326 5.28 -0.95 -5.84
N ALA A 327 4.74 -1.42 -4.71
CA ALA A 327 4.55 -0.61 -3.52
C ALA A 327 5.90 -0.12 -2.96
N ILE A 328 6.84 -1.03 -2.72
CA ILE A 328 8.15 -0.68 -2.16
C ILE A 328 8.86 0.33 -3.07
N ASN A 329 8.86 0.12 -4.39
CA ASN A 329 9.49 1.03 -5.33
C ASN A 329 8.83 2.42 -5.31
N ARG A 330 7.49 2.49 -5.26
CA ARG A 330 6.76 3.76 -5.15
C ARG A 330 7.18 4.56 -3.92
N PHE A 331 7.24 3.93 -2.77
CA PHE A 331 7.57 4.59 -1.51
C PHE A 331 9.08 4.78 -1.29
N SER A 332 9.95 4.05 -2.00
CA SER A 332 11.40 4.29 -1.97
C SER A 332 11.79 5.64 -2.59
N THR A 333 11.00 6.13 -3.54
CA THR A 333 11.17 7.47 -4.15
C THR A 333 10.54 8.57 -3.29
N PHE A 334 9.62 8.24 -2.39
CA PHE A 334 9.10 9.11 -1.35
C PHE A 334 10.15 9.24 -0.23
N LYS A 335 11.30 9.81 -0.55
CA LYS A 335 12.17 10.35 0.51
C LYS A 335 11.32 11.38 1.24
N PRO A 336 11.19 11.27 2.57
CA PRO A 336 10.51 12.33 3.32
C PRO A 336 11.16 13.65 2.93
N ALA A 337 10.35 14.63 2.53
CA ALA A 337 10.82 15.98 2.15
C ALA A 337 11.50 16.74 3.31
N GLU A 338 11.42 16.18 4.52
CA GLU A 338 12.16 16.70 5.66
C GLU A 338 13.42 15.85 5.88
N PRO A 339 14.62 16.48 5.71
CA PRO A 339 15.86 15.80 6.04
C PRO A 339 15.85 15.48 7.53
N VAL A 340 16.18 14.23 7.88
CA VAL A 340 16.55 13.88 9.24
C VAL A 340 17.43 14.99 9.80
N ARG A 341 16.93 15.76 10.75
CA ARG A 341 17.65 16.87 11.36
C ARG A 341 18.48 16.33 12.51
N ILE A 342 19.74 16.61 12.51
CA ILE A 342 20.60 16.25 13.65
C ILE A 342 20.65 17.46 14.58
N ARG A 343 20.23 17.26 15.82
CA ARG A 343 20.24 18.28 16.86
C ARG A 343 20.77 17.73 18.18
N LYS A 344 21.13 18.61 19.10
CA LYS A 344 21.47 18.20 20.48
C LYS A 344 20.29 17.44 21.09
N MET A 345 20.59 16.43 21.88
CA MET A 345 19.61 15.67 22.63
C MET A 345 19.03 16.52 23.74
N GLU A 346 17.72 16.43 23.93
CA GLU A 346 16.95 17.07 24.98
C GLU A 346 16.34 16.01 25.93
N GLU A 347 15.80 16.40 27.08
CA GLU A 347 15.26 15.46 28.06
C GLU A 347 14.06 14.65 27.50
N GLU A 348 13.26 15.29 26.66
CA GLU A 348 12.11 14.69 26.00
C GLU A 348 12.48 13.56 25.03
N ASP A 349 13.73 13.51 24.55
CA ASP A 349 14.21 12.46 23.65
C ASP A 349 14.54 11.15 24.34
N VAL A 350 14.74 11.16 25.66
CA VAL A 350 15.22 10.00 26.43
C VAL A 350 14.38 8.75 26.18
N PRO A 351 13.03 8.80 26.26
CA PRO A 351 12.23 7.61 26.02
C PRO A 351 12.41 7.04 24.59
N SER A 352 12.49 7.93 23.60
CA SER A 352 12.63 7.55 22.19
C SER A 352 14.01 6.94 21.91
N VAL A 353 15.08 7.50 22.47
CA VAL A 353 16.45 6.99 22.32
C VAL A 353 16.62 5.66 23.02
N LEU A 354 16.07 5.49 24.22
CA LEU A 354 16.13 4.20 24.93
C LEU A 354 15.35 3.11 24.19
N ASN A 355 14.16 3.42 23.68
CA ASN A 355 13.38 2.50 22.85
C ASN A 355 14.14 2.12 21.56
N LEU A 356 14.84 3.08 20.96
CA LEU A 356 15.71 2.81 19.81
C LEU A 356 16.81 1.80 20.17
N LEU A 357 17.52 2.03 21.27
CA LEU A 357 18.60 1.13 21.72
C LEU A 357 18.09 -0.28 22.05
N ASP A 358 16.93 -0.37 22.73
CA ASP A 358 16.28 -1.65 23.05
C ASP A 358 15.79 -2.39 21.78
N SER A 359 15.49 -1.68 20.70
CA SER A 359 15.04 -2.28 19.42
C SER A 359 16.17 -2.90 18.60
N ILE A 360 17.44 -2.65 18.96
CA ILE A 360 18.62 -3.14 18.24
C ILE A 360 19.12 -4.42 18.91
N ASN A 361 18.95 -5.55 18.25
CA ASN A 361 19.34 -6.87 18.76
C ASN A 361 20.83 -7.00 19.11
N ALA A 362 21.70 -6.13 18.57
CA ALA A 362 23.12 -6.15 18.87
C ALA A 362 23.45 -5.69 20.29
N PHE A 363 22.61 -4.80 20.88
CA PHE A 363 22.85 -4.29 22.23
C PHE A 363 22.28 -5.21 23.31
N LYS A 364 23.09 -5.49 24.32
CA LYS A 364 22.65 -6.23 25.51
C LYS A 364 22.02 -5.28 26.53
N ARG A 365 21.18 -5.79 27.41
CA ARG A 365 20.55 -4.99 28.48
C ARG A 365 21.56 -4.18 29.32
N MET A 366 22.74 -4.73 29.57
CA MET A 366 23.79 -4.01 30.30
C MET A 366 24.34 -2.81 29.50
N GLU A 367 24.48 -2.94 28.17
CA GLU A 367 24.95 -1.84 27.31
C GLU A 367 23.92 -0.72 27.25
N VAL A 368 22.63 -1.05 27.19
CA VAL A 368 21.52 -0.06 27.26
C VAL A 368 21.51 0.64 28.63
N ALA A 369 21.80 -0.10 29.74
CA ALA A 369 21.90 0.51 31.07
C ALA A 369 23.07 1.51 31.15
N VAL A 370 24.24 1.17 30.60
CA VAL A 370 25.39 2.08 30.52
C VAL A 370 25.08 3.29 29.65
N ALA A 371 24.41 3.09 28.49
CA ALA A 371 23.99 4.21 27.64
C ALA A 371 23.05 5.15 28.40
N ARG A 372 22.14 4.64 29.23
CA ARG A 372 21.28 5.46 30.09
C ARG A 372 22.10 6.32 31.07
N GLU A 373 23.08 5.73 31.77
CA GLU A 373 23.96 6.48 32.68
C GLU A 373 24.70 7.63 31.98
N VAL A 374 25.19 7.38 30.75
CA VAL A 374 25.86 8.39 29.93
C VAL A 374 24.89 9.49 29.49
N ILE A 375 23.66 9.15 29.12
CA ILE A 375 22.60 10.11 28.78
C ILE A 375 22.27 10.98 30.00
N GLU A 376 22.09 10.38 31.19
CA GLU A 376 21.84 11.12 32.43
C GLU A 376 23.00 12.03 32.81
N ALA A 377 24.26 11.60 32.61
CA ALA A 377 25.43 12.42 32.83
C ALA A 377 25.48 13.62 31.89
N TYR A 378 25.17 13.41 30.61
CA TYR A 378 25.09 14.47 29.61
C TYR A 378 23.99 15.50 29.95
N LEU A 379 22.77 15.06 30.32
CA LEU A 379 21.66 15.95 30.65
C LEU A 379 21.93 16.82 31.89
N LYS A 380 22.74 16.35 32.84
CA LYS A 380 23.19 17.17 33.97
C LYS A 380 24.15 18.31 33.57
N LYS A 381 24.92 18.13 32.49
CA LYS A 381 25.88 19.11 32.00
C LYS A 381 25.99 19.04 30.47
N PRO A 382 24.98 19.57 29.74
CA PRO A 382 24.92 19.45 28.29
C PRO A 382 26.04 20.27 27.58
N GLU A 383 26.60 21.28 28.23
CA GLU A 383 27.70 22.07 27.72
C GLU A 383 28.94 21.97 28.61
N GLY A 384 30.05 21.64 27.97
CA GLY A 384 31.33 21.48 28.68
C GLY A 384 31.45 20.25 29.55
N GLY A 385 30.60 19.23 29.34
CA GLY A 385 30.71 17.87 29.89
C GLY A 385 31.62 16.98 29.05
N ASP A 386 31.80 15.74 29.52
CA ASP A 386 32.64 14.72 28.85
C ASP A 386 31.98 14.13 27.61
N TYR A 387 30.67 14.34 27.46
CA TYR A 387 29.86 13.78 26.38
C TYR A 387 29.11 14.87 25.61
N SER A 388 29.03 14.67 24.29
CA SER A 388 28.14 15.40 23.39
C SER A 388 27.19 14.41 22.74
N ILE A 389 25.87 14.59 22.93
CA ILE A 389 24.87 13.66 22.43
C ILE A 389 23.97 14.36 21.42
N TYR A 390 23.77 13.71 20.29
CA TYR A 390 22.92 14.20 19.21
C TYR A 390 21.92 13.15 18.78
N VAL A 391 20.72 13.60 18.46
CA VAL A 391 19.62 12.79 17.94
C VAL A 391 19.39 13.14 16.48
N ALA A 392 19.30 12.13 15.65
CA ALA A 392 18.78 12.24 14.29
C ALA A 392 17.26 12.20 14.39
N ASP A 393 16.63 13.38 14.42
CA ASP A 393 15.21 13.57 14.61
C ASP A 393 14.47 13.41 13.26
N TYR A 394 13.40 12.65 13.24
CA TYR A 394 12.60 12.39 12.03
C TYR A 394 11.22 13.04 12.11
N LEU A 395 10.61 13.03 13.28
CA LEU A 395 9.36 13.69 13.66
C LEU A 395 9.52 14.09 15.11
N GLU A 396 8.80 15.10 15.56
CA GLU A 396 8.80 15.49 16.98
C GLU A 396 8.72 14.24 17.87
N ASN A 397 9.79 14.01 18.65
CA ASN A 397 9.97 12.91 19.59
C ASN A 397 10.17 11.50 19.00
N GLN A 398 10.57 11.33 17.72
CA GLN A 398 10.98 10.02 17.18
C GLN A 398 12.45 10.04 16.73
N ALA A 399 13.32 9.42 17.52
CA ALA A 399 14.73 9.26 17.17
C ALA A 399 14.90 8.23 16.04
N ALA A 400 15.26 8.70 14.84
CA ALA A 400 15.69 7.84 13.73
C ALA A 400 17.10 7.31 13.94
N GLY A 401 17.92 8.01 14.73
CA GLY A 401 19.25 7.63 15.11
C GLY A 401 19.78 8.45 16.29
N TYR A 402 20.87 7.98 16.84
CA TYR A 402 21.49 8.57 18.01
C TYR A 402 23.02 8.43 17.90
N ILE A 403 23.77 9.45 18.32
CA ILE A 403 25.21 9.41 18.39
C ILE A 403 25.69 10.09 19.67
N CYS A 404 26.64 9.43 20.37
CA CYS A 404 27.34 9.95 21.53
C CYS A 404 28.82 10.00 21.23
N LEU A 405 29.43 11.16 21.43
CA LEU A 405 30.85 11.38 21.22
C LEU A 405 31.44 12.28 22.33
N GLY A 406 32.74 12.22 22.50
CA GLY A 406 33.45 13.06 23.48
C GLY A 406 34.96 13.04 23.27
N PRO A 407 35.70 13.96 23.92
CA PRO A 407 37.14 13.99 23.84
C PRO A 407 37.76 12.77 24.51
N THR A 408 38.73 12.12 23.86
CA THR A 408 39.52 11.05 24.47
C THR A 408 40.39 11.62 25.59
N PRO A 409 40.26 11.14 26.84
CA PRO A 409 41.03 11.69 27.97
C PRO A 409 42.55 11.65 27.72
N LEU A 410 43.21 12.67 28.22
CA LEU A 410 44.70 12.84 28.12
C LEU A 410 45.23 12.95 26.68
N THR A 411 44.40 13.23 25.70
CA THR A 411 44.85 13.43 24.31
C THR A 411 44.59 14.87 23.83
N GLU A 412 45.30 15.26 22.79
CA GLU A 412 45.12 16.56 22.14
C GLU A 412 44.39 16.34 20.80
N GLY A 413 43.11 16.76 20.74
CA GLY A 413 42.28 16.73 19.53
C GLY A 413 41.84 15.34 19.04
N THR A 414 41.86 14.32 19.90
CA THR A 414 41.29 12.99 19.63
C THR A 414 39.92 12.91 20.29
N TYR A 415 38.94 12.35 19.54
CA TYR A 415 37.57 12.16 20.00
C TYR A 415 37.16 10.69 19.83
N ASP A 416 36.39 10.18 20.77
CA ASP A 416 35.75 8.86 20.69
C ASP A 416 34.28 8.99 20.27
N ILE A 417 33.84 8.12 19.40
CA ILE A 417 32.40 7.84 19.23
C ILE A 417 32.07 6.65 20.11
N TYR A 418 31.43 6.93 21.25
CA TYR A 418 31.05 5.93 22.25
C TYR A 418 29.84 5.10 21.79
N TRP A 419 28.85 5.73 21.16
CA TRP A 419 27.68 5.09 20.60
C TRP A 419 27.28 5.74 19.28
N ILE A 420 26.91 4.91 18.32
CA ILE A 420 26.16 5.28 17.13
C ILE A 420 25.12 4.20 16.86
N ALA A 421 23.86 4.59 16.82
CA ALA A 421 22.75 3.69 16.64
C ALA A 421 21.74 4.28 15.65
N VAL A 422 21.17 3.42 14.80
CA VAL A 422 20.13 3.77 13.86
C VAL A 422 18.95 2.84 14.07
N ASN A 423 17.78 3.43 14.28
CA ASN A 423 16.54 2.69 14.44
C ASN A 423 16.36 1.74 13.25
N PRO A 424 16.06 0.44 13.47
CA PRO A 424 15.88 -0.54 12.40
C PRO A 424 14.95 -0.08 11.26
N ARG A 425 13.92 0.73 11.56
CA ARG A 425 13.00 1.33 10.56
C ARG A 425 13.68 2.31 9.61
N PHE A 426 14.81 2.91 9.99
CA PHE A 426 15.53 3.94 9.23
C PHE A 426 16.90 3.47 8.74
N GLN A 427 17.24 2.18 8.93
CA GLN A 427 18.43 1.57 8.37
C GLN A 427 18.37 1.59 6.83
N SER A 428 19.55 1.56 6.19
CA SER A 428 19.69 1.66 4.73
C SER A 428 19.18 2.95 4.08
N GLN A 429 18.65 3.91 4.86
CA GLN A 429 18.16 5.22 4.40
C GLN A 429 19.21 6.34 4.55
N GLY A 430 20.43 6.01 4.85
CA GLY A 430 21.55 6.94 4.96
C GLY A 430 21.65 7.69 6.30
N VAL A 431 20.83 7.37 7.32
CA VAL A 431 20.86 8.01 8.64
C VAL A 431 22.24 7.85 9.32
N GLY A 432 22.79 6.63 9.35
CA GLY A 432 24.11 6.37 9.92
C GLY A 432 25.22 7.16 9.20
N LYS A 433 25.12 7.29 7.88
CA LYS A 433 26.02 8.14 7.09
C LYS A 433 25.94 9.61 7.47
N LYS A 434 24.73 10.12 7.70
CA LYS A 434 24.52 11.52 8.14
C LYS A 434 25.09 11.75 9.54
N LEU A 435 24.88 10.81 10.48
CA LEU A 435 25.41 10.89 11.84
C LEU A 435 26.95 10.90 11.84
N LEU A 436 27.62 10.03 11.07
CA LEU A 436 29.08 10.04 10.96
C LEU A 436 29.61 11.33 10.33
N ARG A 437 28.99 11.81 9.25
CA ARG A 437 29.38 13.12 8.65
C ARG A 437 29.21 14.27 9.62
N PHE A 438 28.09 14.27 10.35
CA PHE A 438 27.85 15.29 11.36
C PHE A 438 28.95 15.25 12.45
N ALA A 439 29.27 14.04 12.97
CA ALA A 439 30.34 13.88 13.97
C ALA A 439 31.68 14.40 13.46
N GLU A 440 32.05 14.08 12.21
CA GLU A 440 33.29 14.58 11.60
C GLU A 440 33.31 16.13 11.52
N GLN A 441 32.22 16.74 11.08
CA GLN A 441 32.09 18.19 10.99
C GLN A 441 32.14 18.84 12.38
N HIS A 442 31.45 18.26 13.33
CA HIS A 442 31.39 18.74 14.70
C HIS A 442 32.76 18.68 15.37
N VAL A 443 33.45 17.53 15.29
CA VAL A 443 34.79 17.37 15.84
C VAL A 443 35.80 18.33 15.18
N ARG A 444 35.71 18.55 13.86
CA ARG A 444 36.51 19.56 13.17
C ARG A 444 36.26 20.97 13.70
N SER A 445 35.00 21.35 13.95
CA SER A 445 34.63 22.66 14.47
C SER A 445 35.19 22.92 15.88
N LEU A 446 35.47 21.84 16.63
CA LEU A 446 36.11 21.90 17.95
C LEU A 446 37.65 21.83 17.88
N GLY A 447 38.23 21.84 16.67
CA GLY A 447 39.69 21.73 16.48
C GLY A 447 40.19 20.29 16.61
N GLY A 448 39.29 19.31 16.59
CA GLY A 448 39.67 17.90 16.65
C GLY A 448 40.34 17.41 15.37
N ARG A 449 41.33 16.53 15.51
CA ARG A 449 42.17 16.01 14.42
C ARG A 449 41.94 14.53 14.11
N LYS A 450 41.30 13.80 15.02
CA LYS A 450 41.16 12.35 14.92
C LYS A 450 39.86 11.87 15.58
N ILE A 451 39.19 10.88 14.97
CA ILE A 451 38.06 10.18 15.56
C ILE A 451 38.43 8.69 15.71
N ILE A 452 38.11 8.13 16.85
CA ILE A 452 38.24 6.71 17.19
C ILE A 452 36.85 6.09 17.37
N ILE A 453 36.67 4.87 16.90
CA ILE A 453 35.45 4.05 17.11
C ILE A 453 35.89 2.66 17.55
N GLU A 454 35.34 2.18 18.65
CA GLU A 454 35.53 0.82 19.12
C GLU A 454 34.29 -0.02 18.89
N THR A 455 34.45 -1.28 18.45
CA THR A 455 33.30 -2.15 18.13
C THR A 455 33.66 -3.63 18.32
N SER A 456 32.63 -4.48 18.39
CA SER A 456 32.75 -5.94 18.47
C SER A 456 32.98 -6.57 17.09
N SER A 457 33.68 -7.72 17.08
CA SER A 457 33.90 -8.54 15.88
C SER A 457 32.69 -9.40 15.49
N LYS A 458 31.66 -9.47 16.33
CA LYS A 458 30.44 -10.28 16.07
C LYS A 458 29.72 -9.90 14.80
N LYS A 459 28.96 -10.87 14.27
CA LYS A 459 28.19 -10.71 13.03
C LYS A 459 27.14 -9.60 13.13
N GLU A 460 26.53 -9.43 14.30
CA GLU A 460 25.51 -8.38 14.56
C GLU A 460 26.05 -6.96 14.34
N TYR A 461 27.38 -6.76 14.45
CA TYR A 461 28.03 -5.47 14.22
C TYR A 461 28.65 -5.31 12.81
N GLU A 462 28.46 -6.29 11.92
CA GLU A 462 29.05 -6.29 10.56
C GLU A 462 28.57 -5.09 9.72
N ALA A 463 27.29 -4.75 9.80
CA ALA A 463 26.73 -3.57 9.11
C ALA A 463 27.36 -2.26 9.59
N ALA A 464 27.61 -2.13 10.89
CA ALA A 464 28.27 -0.95 11.47
C ALA A 464 29.74 -0.87 11.01
N ARG A 465 30.48 -1.97 11.04
CA ARG A 465 31.88 -2.02 10.55
C ARG A 465 31.96 -1.66 9.06
N SER A 466 31.05 -2.18 8.24
CA SER A 466 30.97 -1.84 6.81
C SER A 466 30.69 -0.36 6.59
N LEU A 467 29.83 0.25 7.41
CA LEU A 467 29.55 1.68 7.39
C LEU A 467 30.81 2.50 7.72
N TYR A 468 31.59 2.11 8.73
CA TYR A 468 32.82 2.82 9.10
C TYR A 468 33.86 2.79 7.98
N VAL A 469 34.11 1.61 7.42
CA VAL A 469 35.05 1.45 6.29
C VAL A 469 34.61 2.28 5.09
N ALA A 470 33.31 2.23 4.72
CA ALA A 470 32.77 3.03 3.62
C ALA A 470 32.88 4.55 3.84
N HIS A 471 33.06 5.00 5.11
CA HIS A 471 33.27 6.41 5.47
C HIS A 471 34.75 6.76 5.69
N GLY A 472 35.68 5.87 5.30
CA GLY A 472 37.11 6.15 5.33
C GLY A 472 37.75 5.93 6.69
N PHE A 473 37.07 5.28 7.62
CA PHE A 473 37.70 4.75 8.84
C PHE A 473 38.54 3.54 8.50
N LYS A 474 39.71 3.38 9.16
CA LYS A 474 40.64 2.25 8.98
C LYS A 474 40.74 1.47 10.28
N GLU A 475 40.72 0.15 10.21
CA GLU A 475 41.04 -0.72 11.32
C GLU A 475 42.53 -0.53 11.69
N VAL A 476 42.81 -0.16 12.93
CA VAL A 476 44.16 0.12 13.42
C VAL A 476 44.61 -0.79 14.53
N ALA A 477 43.66 -1.45 15.19
CA ALA A 477 43.96 -2.44 16.21
C ALA A 477 42.82 -3.46 16.36
N ARG A 478 43.22 -4.66 16.79
CA ARG A 478 42.29 -5.74 17.15
C ARG A 478 42.83 -6.45 18.41
N ILE A 479 42.00 -6.58 19.43
CA ILE A 479 42.31 -7.28 20.68
C ILE A 479 41.43 -8.52 20.73
N SER A 480 42.09 -9.68 20.64
CA SER A 480 41.38 -10.96 20.57
C SER A 480 40.64 -11.29 21.86
N SER A 481 39.39 -11.79 21.70
CA SER A 481 38.53 -12.24 22.81
C SER A 481 38.35 -11.22 23.95
N PHE A 482 38.34 -9.92 23.61
CA PHE A 482 38.29 -8.85 24.60
C PHE A 482 36.92 -8.80 25.32
N TYR A 483 35.79 -8.92 24.58
CA TYR A 483 34.46 -8.85 25.16
C TYR A 483 33.97 -10.22 25.67
N ALA A 484 34.38 -11.29 24.99
CA ALA A 484 34.09 -12.68 25.34
C ALA A 484 34.93 -13.61 24.47
N SER A 485 34.96 -14.92 24.77
CA SER A 485 35.60 -15.90 23.89
C SER A 485 35.06 -15.80 22.46
N GLY A 486 35.95 -15.54 21.49
CA GLY A 486 35.59 -15.34 20.07
C GLY A 486 34.95 -13.98 19.73
N ASP A 487 34.99 -13.02 20.64
CA ASP A 487 34.47 -11.67 20.43
C ASP A 487 35.59 -10.64 20.64
N ASP A 488 36.24 -10.24 19.55
CA ASP A 488 37.35 -9.31 19.57
C ASP A 488 36.87 -7.87 19.66
N LYS A 489 37.66 -7.01 20.29
CA LYS A 489 37.55 -5.57 20.19
C LYS A 489 38.27 -5.09 18.93
N ILE A 490 37.58 -4.39 18.06
CA ILE A 490 38.17 -3.80 16.85
C ILE A 490 38.13 -2.27 17.01
N ILE A 491 39.28 -1.63 16.76
CA ILE A 491 39.46 -0.20 16.85
C ILE A 491 39.62 0.37 15.44
N TYR A 492 38.76 1.30 15.12
CA TYR A 492 38.81 2.06 13.87
C TYR A 492 39.25 3.50 14.14
N GLU A 493 40.06 4.06 13.26
CA GLU A 493 40.42 5.48 13.31
C GLU A 493 40.10 6.20 12.00
N LYS A 494 39.84 7.48 12.11
CA LYS A 494 39.78 8.43 10.97
C LYS A 494 40.52 9.70 11.30
N ASN A 495 41.55 10.04 10.51
CA ASN A 495 42.24 11.30 10.61
C ASN A 495 41.38 12.39 9.90
N LEU A 496 41.18 13.52 10.57
CA LEU A 496 40.40 14.65 10.12
C LEU A 496 41.27 15.78 9.58
N SER A 497 42.56 15.72 9.77
CA SER A 497 43.49 16.74 9.22
C SER A 497 43.47 16.68 7.69
N ASN A 498 43.48 17.89 7.07
CA ASN A 498 43.50 18.05 5.62
C ASN A 498 44.71 17.44 4.97
#